data_3acd495acc98b63721c4087898de0f5a
#
_entry.id   3acd495acc98b63721c4087898de0f5a
#
_cell.length_a   1.000
_cell.length_b   1.000
_cell.length_c   1.000
_cell.angle_alpha   90.00
_cell.angle_beta   90.00
_cell.angle_gamma   90.00
#
_symmetry.space_group_name_H-M   'P 1'
#
loop_
_entity.id
_entity.type
_entity.pdbx_description
1 polymer ?
#
loop_
_entity_poly.entity_id
_entity_poly.type
_entity_poly.pdbx_seq_one_letter_code
_entity_poly.pdbx_strand_id
1 'polypeptide(L)'
;MFFIDPSSQDIGRSFSSAPYYFTPSVRSGIGIEKEDFMLSPNSNSENFSFHLLEENSPLIKDYWGLRKRIFCEEQNIFAESDIDEIDQVAYPIVSLNYGYGTQERVVGVVRIYETEKRQWYGGRLGVDSTFRKFNQIGKGLIWKAVTTANGWGCDQFLATVQIQNVRFFRRLKWNSIKQIEIKGIKHHLMEADLNYYKPSKLSRPGSYLVKK
;
A
#
# COMPACT_ATOMS: atom_id res chain seq x y z
N MET A 1 -0.70 -11.11 -4.59
CA MET A 1 -1.87 -10.23 -4.83
C MET A 1 -1.32 -8.86 -5.11
N PHE A 2 -1.65 -8.26 -6.26
CA PHE A 2 -0.89 -7.11 -6.75
C PHE A 2 -1.79 -6.13 -7.47
N PHE A 3 -1.54 -4.84 -7.28
CA PHE A 3 -2.10 -3.75 -8.06
C PHE A 3 -0.99 -3.05 -8.83
N ILE A 4 -1.27 -2.72 -10.08
CA ILE A 4 -0.49 -1.80 -10.87
C ILE A 4 -1.30 -0.52 -11.04
N ASP A 5 -0.64 0.61 -10.92
CA ASP A 5 -1.21 1.92 -11.09
C ASP A 5 -1.21 2.30 -12.58
N PRO A 6 -2.32 2.81 -13.16
CA PRO A 6 -2.38 3.21 -14.55
C PRO A 6 -1.45 4.38 -14.91
N SER A 7 -1.03 5.19 -13.94
CA SER A 7 -0.12 6.32 -14.16
C SER A 7 1.34 5.93 -14.34
N SER A 8 1.72 4.66 -14.15
CA SER A 8 3.05 4.14 -14.45
C SER A 8 3.27 3.87 -15.95
N GLN A 9 2.63 4.62 -16.84
CA GLN A 9 2.99 4.63 -18.26
C GLN A 9 4.31 5.38 -18.40
N ASP A 10 5.35 4.66 -18.82
CA ASP A 10 6.64 5.19 -19.20
C ASP A 10 6.47 6.32 -20.22
N ILE A 11 6.57 7.56 -19.76
CA ILE A 11 7.00 8.64 -20.61
C ILE A 11 8.52 8.58 -20.57
N GLY A 12 9.10 7.96 -21.61
CA GLY A 12 10.54 7.82 -21.76
C GLY A 12 11.26 9.17 -21.64
N ARG A 13 11.79 9.46 -20.48
CA ARG A 13 12.83 10.46 -20.25
C ARG A 13 13.81 9.90 -19.22
N SER A 14 15.01 9.69 -19.71
CA SER A 14 16.16 9.36 -18.88
C SER A 14 16.43 10.52 -17.92
N PHE A 15 16.40 10.29 -16.64
CA PHE A 15 16.96 11.16 -15.64
C PHE A 15 18.09 10.45 -14.91
N SER A 16 19.24 11.09 -14.95
CA SER A 16 20.48 10.75 -14.26
C SER A 16 20.22 10.58 -12.75
N SER A 17 20.51 9.39 -12.24
CA SER A 17 20.44 9.06 -10.81
C SER A 17 21.65 9.63 -10.08
N ALA A 18 21.41 10.56 -9.16
CA ALA A 18 22.37 10.87 -8.10
C ALA A 18 21.93 10.17 -6.80
N PRO A 19 22.83 9.49 -6.09
CA PRO A 19 22.46 8.81 -4.85
C PRO A 19 22.38 9.83 -3.69
N TYR A 20 21.22 9.89 -3.06
CA TYR A 20 21.06 10.64 -1.83
C TYR A 20 21.48 9.78 -0.64
N TYR A 21 22.58 10.15 0.01
CA TYR A 21 22.95 9.63 1.31
C TYR A 21 22.21 10.39 2.40
N PHE A 22 21.44 9.67 3.22
CA PHE A 22 20.71 10.23 4.34
C PHE A 22 21.34 9.76 5.65
N THR A 23 21.69 10.68 6.54
CA THR A 23 22.15 10.39 7.91
C THR A 23 20.95 10.44 8.87
N PRO A 24 20.73 9.43 9.70
CA PRO A 24 19.58 9.44 10.61
C PRO A 24 19.86 10.27 11.88
N SER A 25 18.98 11.20 12.16
CA SER A 25 18.85 11.83 13.49
C SER A 25 17.76 11.07 14.26
N VAL A 26 18.15 10.46 15.36
CA VAL A 26 17.26 9.71 16.25
C VAL A 26 16.46 10.69 17.11
N ARG A 27 15.14 10.69 17.02
CA ARG A 27 14.25 11.08 18.12
C ARG A 27 12.99 10.23 18.13
N SER A 28 12.77 9.67 19.31
CA SER A 28 11.69 8.82 19.77
C SER A 28 10.31 9.48 19.67
N GLY A 29 9.33 8.71 19.23
CA GLY A 29 7.92 9.03 19.35
C GLY A 29 7.06 8.15 18.44
N ILE A 30 6.96 6.84 18.77
CA ILE A 30 5.95 5.98 18.11
C ILE A 30 4.64 6.23 18.85
N GLY A 31 3.79 7.08 18.31
CA GLY A 31 2.40 7.23 18.73
C GLY A 31 1.60 6.02 18.22
N ILE A 32 1.51 4.98 19.04
CA ILE A 32 0.66 3.82 18.73
C ILE A 32 -0.74 4.16 19.27
N GLU A 33 -1.64 4.60 18.38
CA GLU A 33 -3.07 4.63 18.71
C GLU A 33 -3.64 3.21 18.63
N LYS A 34 -4.18 2.75 19.78
CA LYS A 34 -4.72 1.37 20.00
C LYS A 34 -6.10 1.12 19.36
N GLU A 35 -6.39 1.62 18.18
CA GLU A 35 -7.62 1.26 17.44
C GLU A 35 -7.32 0.52 16.12
N ASP A 36 -6.24 -0.24 16.09
CA ASP A 36 -5.96 -1.12 14.96
C ASP A 36 -6.86 -2.36 15.01
N PHE A 37 -7.50 -2.64 13.88
CA PHE A 37 -8.34 -3.81 13.66
C PHE A 37 -7.58 -5.09 14.04
N MET A 38 -7.80 -5.56 15.27
CA MET A 38 -7.29 -6.84 15.77
C MET A 38 -8.21 -7.95 15.24
N LEU A 39 -7.77 -8.66 14.23
CA LEU A 39 -8.37 -9.95 13.89
C LEU A 39 -8.15 -10.89 15.08
N SER A 40 -9.24 -11.42 15.65
CA SER A 40 -9.23 -12.29 16.82
C SER A 40 -8.17 -13.39 16.74
N PRO A 41 -7.36 -13.60 17.81
CA PRO A 41 -6.31 -14.58 17.81
C PRO A 41 -6.89 -16.00 17.87
N ASN A 42 -6.74 -16.74 16.77
CA ASN A 42 -6.82 -18.20 16.84
C ASN A 42 -5.44 -18.75 17.24
N SER A 43 -5.40 -19.74 18.08
CA SER A 43 -4.28 -20.29 18.87
C SER A 43 -3.05 -20.84 18.12
N ASN A 44 -2.80 -20.40 16.88
CA ASN A 44 -1.55 -20.55 16.13
C ASN A 44 -1.33 -19.32 15.26
N SER A 45 -1.77 -18.14 15.68
CA SER A 45 -1.85 -16.94 14.86
C SER A 45 -0.54 -16.16 14.91
N GLU A 46 0.14 -16.11 13.78
CA GLU A 46 1.03 -14.99 13.50
C GLU A 46 0.19 -13.70 13.62
N ASN A 47 0.63 -12.78 14.47
CA ASN A 47 -0.06 -11.53 14.68
C ASN A 47 0.39 -10.52 13.63
N PHE A 48 -0.57 -9.88 12.96
CA PHE A 48 -0.31 -8.83 11.98
C PHE A 48 -0.95 -7.53 12.43
N SER A 49 -0.23 -6.44 12.23
CA SER A 49 -0.76 -5.07 12.38
C SER A 49 -0.57 -4.28 11.11
N PHE A 50 -1.29 -3.14 10.98
CA PHE A 50 -1.34 -2.34 9.76
C PHE A 50 -1.12 -0.87 10.08
N HIS A 51 -0.05 -0.29 9.55
CA HIS A 51 0.41 1.05 9.91
C HIS A 51 0.57 1.93 8.68
N LEU A 52 0.08 3.16 8.80
CA LEU A 52 0.47 4.26 7.92
C LEU A 52 1.89 4.66 8.31
N LEU A 53 2.80 4.72 7.36
CA LEU A 53 4.17 5.17 7.63
C LEU A 53 4.27 6.69 7.52
N GLU A 54 4.99 7.29 8.46
CA GLU A 54 5.45 8.66 8.36
C GLU A 54 6.74 8.73 7.54
N GLU A 55 7.06 9.90 7.00
CA GLU A 55 8.22 10.14 6.15
C GLU A 55 9.54 9.67 6.79
N ASN A 56 9.70 9.89 8.10
CA ASN A 56 10.89 9.54 8.87
C ASN A 56 10.79 8.17 9.56
N SER A 57 9.84 7.33 9.18
CA SER A 57 9.69 6.01 9.77
C SER A 57 10.94 5.15 9.55
N PRO A 58 11.47 4.47 10.59
CA PRO A 58 12.58 3.53 10.41
C PRO A 58 12.23 2.36 9.48
N LEU A 59 10.94 2.08 9.31
CA LEU A 59 10.43 1.00 8.45
C LEU A 59 10.40 1.37 6.96
N ILE A 60 10.72 2.61 6.60
CA ILE A 60 10.65 3.07 5.20
C ILE A 60 11.60 2.29 4.28
N LYS A 61 12.77 1.88 4.77
CA LYS A 61 13.72 1.05 4.03
C LYS A 61 13.14 -0.33 3.73
N ASP A 62 12.48 -0.93 4.72
CA ASP A 62 11.87 -2.26 4.58
C ASP A 62 10.65 -2.22 3.65
N TYR A 63 9.88 -1.12 3.67
CA TYR A 63 8.81 -0.86 2.71
C TYR A 63 9.32 -0.85 1.27
N TRP A 64 10.38 -0.07 0.97
CA TRP A 64 10.97 -0.03 -0.36
C TRP A 64 11.62 -1.36 -0.76
N GLY A 65 12.32 -1.99 0.17
CA GLY A 65 12.95 -3.29 -0.05
C GLY A 65 11.93 -4.38 -0.40
N LEU A 66 10.79 -4.42 0.29
CA LEU A 66 9.72 -5.38 -0.01
C LEU A 66 9.06 -5.08 -1.36
N ARG A 67 8.83 -3.82 -1.70
CA ARG A 67 8.29 -3.43 -3.01
C ARG A 67 9.21 -3.88 -4.14
N LYS A 68 10.53 -3.60 -4.03
CA LYS A 68 11.51 -4.00 -5.03
C LYS A 68 11.50 -5.52 -5.24
N ARG A 69 11.54 -6.31 -4.16
CA ARG A 69 11.46 -7.78 -4.27
C ARG A 69 10.21 -8.23 -5.00
N ILE A 70 9.05 -7.66 -4.65
CA ILE A 70 7.77 -8.09 -5.22
C ILE A 70 7.65 -7.66 -6.69
N PHE A 71 7.86 -6.38 -6.99
CA PHE A 71 7.48 -5.82 -8.29
C PHE A 71 8.59 -5.89 -9.33
N CYS A 72 9.86 -5.90 -8.92
CA CYS A 72 11.00 -6.01 -9.81
C CYS A 72 11.51 -7.45 -9.91
N GLU A 73 11.83 -8.08 -8.76
CA GLU A 73 12.54 -9.36 -8.74
C GLU A 73 11.63 -10.56 -8.97
N GLU A 74 10.44 -10.60 -8.32
CA GLU A 74 9.51 -11.74 -8.45
C GLU A 74 8.62 -11.64 -9.70
N GLN A 75 8.09 -10.44 -9.99
CA GLN A 75 7.08 -10.27 -11.05
C GLN A 75 7.66 -9.74 -12.35
N ASN A 76 8.87 -9.20 -12.32
CA ASN A 76 9.53 -8.58 -13.48
C ASN A 76 8.65 -7.53 -14.19
N ILE A 77 7.79 -6.81 -13.44
CA ILE A 77 6.94 -5.75 -13.98
C ILE A 77 7.77 -4.49 -14.26
N PHE A 78 8.77 -4.25 -13.39
CA PHE A 78 9.72 -3.15 -13.50
C PHE A 78 11.13 -3.72 -13.53
N ALA A 79 11.99 -3.16 -14.39
CA ALA A 79 13.35 -3.68 -14.58
C ALA A 79 14.25 -3.48 -13.36
N GLU A 80 14.33 -2.25 -12.85
CA GLU A 80 15.27 -1.89 -11.77
C GLU A 80 14.55 -1.40 -10.51
N SER A 81 13.50 -0.58 -10.67
CA SER A 81 12.75 0.04 -9.58
C SER A 81 11.28 0.18 -9.94
N ASP A 82 10.42 0.00 -8.95
CA ASP A 82 8.98 0.24 -9.05
C ASP A 82 8.58 1.64 -8.52
N ILE A 83 9.57 2.45 -8.12
CA ILE A 83 9.37 3.82 -7.64
C ILE A 83 9.04 4.73 -8.82
N ASP A 84 8.02 5.58 -8.64
CA ASP A 84 7.56 6.53 -9.63
C ASP A 84 7.22 7.90 -9.00
N GLU A 85 6.79 8.86 -9.82
CA GLU A 85 6.47 10.22 -9.36
C GLU A 85 5.33 10.25 -8.32
N ILE A 86 4.43 9.27 -8.36
CA ILE A 86 3.32 9.16 -7.40
C ILE A 86 3.86 8.94 -5.98
N ASP A 87 5.00 8.28 -5.83
CA ASP A 87 5.57 8.02 -4.51
C ASP A 87 5.96 9.30 -3.75
N GLN A 88 6.09 10.44 -4.45
CA GLN A 88 6.34 11.74 -3.83
C GLN A 88 5.12 12.30 -3.08
N VAL A 89 3.91 11.86 -3.45
CA VAL A 89 2.64 12.33 -2.87
C VAL A 89 1.83 11.20 -2.23
N ALA A 90 2.29 9.97 -2.37
CA ALA A 90 1.61 8.79 -1.83
C ALA A 90 1.87 8.61 -0.34
N TYR A 91 0.91 7.98 0.32
CA TYR A 91 0.98 7.59 1.72
C TYR A 91 1.24 6.08 1.80
N PRO A 92 2.43 5.67 2.25
CA PRO A 92 2.80 4.26 2.37
C PRO A 92 2.12 3.61 3.58
N ILE A 93 1.60 2.40 3.39
CA ILE A 93 0.99 1.59 4.44
C ILE A 93 1.67 0.23 4.44
N VAL A 94 2.00 -0.28 5.61
CA VAL A 94 2.63 -1.58 5.79
C VAL A 94 1.81 -2.50 6.68
N SER A 95 2.02 -3.81 6.50
CA SER A 95 1.68 -4.83 7.47
C SER A 95 2.95 -5.31 8.16
N LEU A 96 2.94 -5.32 9.48
CA LEU A 96 3.99 -5.89 10.32
C LEU A 96 3.57 -7.27 10.83
N ASN A 97 4.51 -8.18 10.87
CA ASN A 97 4.38 -9.46 11.56
C ASN A 97 5.07 -9.37 12.93
N TYR A 98 4.35 -9.78 13.96
CA TYR A 98 4.86 -9.91 15.32
C TYR A 98 4.96 -11.41 15.67
N GLY A 99 6.16 -11.96 15.58
CA GLY A 99 6.43 -13.30 16.12
C GLY A 99 6.88 -13.23 17.58
N TYR A 100 6.57 -14.24 18.39
CA TYR A 100 7.08 -14.36 19.75
C TYR A 100 8.62 -14.37 19.73
N GLY A 101 9.25 -13.32 20.28
CA GLY A 101 10.71 -13.21 20.35
C GLY A 101 11.42 -12.88 19.03
N THR A 102 10.69 -12.56 17.96
CA THR A 102 11.26 -12.12 16.69
C THR A 102 11.11 -10.61 16.51
N GLN A 103 12.06 -10.01 15.78
CA GLN A 103 11.99 -8.61 15.39
C GLN A 103 10.78 -8.37 14.47
N GLU A 104 10.09 -7.24 14.64
CA GLU A 104 9.04 -6.79 13.73
C GLU A 104 9.55 -6.78 12.29
N ARG A 105 8.75 -7.34 11.38
CA ARG A 105 9.11 -7.43 9.98
C ARG A 105 7.99 -6.89 9.10
N VAL A 106 8.32 -6.07 8.11
CA VAL A 106 7.39 -5.67 7.06
C VAL A 106 7.12 -6.86 6.15
N VAL A 107 5.86 -7.33 6.14
CA VAL A 107 5.42 -8.50 5.37
C VAL A 107 4.38 -8.17 4.30
N GLY A 108 3.91 -6.93 4.27
CA GLY A 108 2.98 -6.47 3.26
C GLY A 108 3.04 -4.96 3.10
N VAL A 109 2.72 -4.49 1.91
CA VAL A 109 2.80 -3.08 1.50
C VAL A 109 1.61 -2.69 0.65
N VAL A 110 1.21 -1.43 0.72
CA VAL A 110 0.31 -0.74 -0.21
C VAL A 110 0.60 0.74 -0.13
N ARG A 111 0.36 1.49 -1.21
CA ARG A 111 0.32 2.95 -1.18
C ARG A 111 -1.06 3.45 -1.51
N ILE A 112 -1.45 4.61 -0.94
CA ILE A 112 -2.65 5.34 -1.30
C ILE A 112 -2.29 6.77 -1.67
N TYR A 113 -3.02 7.37 -2.60
CA TYR A 113 -2.79 8.74 -3.03
C TYR A 113 -4.06 9.35 -3.61
N GLU A 114 -4.17 10.67 -3.53
CA GLU A 114 -5.25 11.46 -4.11
C GLU A 114 -4.84 11.95 -5.50
N THR A 115 -5.65 11.68 -6.52
CA THR A 115 -5.39 12.10 -7.91
C THR A 115 -6.11 13.40 -8.24
N GLU A 116 -7.41 13.43 -7.99
CA GLU A 116 -8.26 14.60 -8.09
C GLU A 116 -8.88 14.85 -6.71
N LYS A 117 -9.45 16.02 -6.52
CA LYS A 117 -10.06 16.37 -5.24
C LYS A 117 -11.03 15.28 -4.79
N ARG A 118 -10.72 14.63 -3.67
CA ARG A 118 -11.50 13.57 -3.01
C ARG A 118 -11.60 12.26 -3.80
N GLN A 119 -10.86 12.12 -4.92
CA GLN A 119 -10.70 10.85 -5.63
C GLN A 119 -9.35 10.23 -5.28
N TRP A 120 -9.38 9.03 -4.74
CA TRP A 120 -8.22 8.31 -4.23
C TRP A 120 -7.95 7.03 -4.99
N TYR A 121 -6.70 6.65 -5.05
CA TYR A 121 -6.25 5.39 -5.60
C TYR A 121 -5.42 4.58 -4.61
N GLY A 122 -5.62 3.24 -4.66
CA GLY A 122 -4.70 2.27 -4.08
C GLY A 122 -3.76 1.70 -5.14
N GLY A 123 -2.47 1.63 -4.83
CA GLY A 123 -1.46 1.06 -5.72
C GLY A 123 -0.41 0.26 -4.97
N ARG A 124 0.41 -0.50 -5.70
CA ARG A 124 1.53 -1.26 -5.13
C ARG A 124 1.14 -2.17 -3.94
N LEU A 125 -0.04 -2.78 -3.98
CA LEU A 125 -0.41 -3.78 -2.99
C LEU A 125 0.40 -5.05 -3.22
N GLY A 126 1.18 -5.44 -2.23
CA GLY A 126 1.99 -6.65 -2.27
C GLY A 126 2.13 -7.31 -0.91
N VAL A 127 2.30 -8.64 -0.91
CA VAL A 127 2.54 -9.44 0.30
C VAL A 127 3.77 -10.31 0.04
N ASP A 128 4.69 -10.35 1.00
CA ASP A 128 5.88 -11.20 0.97
C ASP A 128 5.49 -12.64 0.63
N SER A 129 6.24 -13.30 -0.24
CA SER A 129 5.93 -14.64 -0.79
C SER A 129 5.70 -15.68 0.31
N THR A 130 6.47 -15.63 1.39
CA THR A 130 6.37 -16.57 2.52
C THR A 130 5.09 -16.39 3.34
N PHE A 131 4.47 -15.20 3.25
CA PHE A 131 3.26 -14.83 4.01
C PHE A 131 1.97 -14.84 3.19
N ARG A 132 2.01 -15.13 1.88
CA ARG A 132 0.82 -15.10 0.99
C ARG A 132 -0.27 -16.11 1.35
N LYS A 133 0.09 -17.18 2.07
CA LYS A 133 -0.88 -18.14 2.62
C LYS A 133 -1.85 -17.49 3.63
N PHE A 134 -1.45 -16.38 4.25
CA PHE A 134 -2.27 -15.63 5.19
C PHE A 134 -3.09 -14.56 4.47
N ASN A 135 -4.28 -14.92 4.02
CA ASN A 135 -5.20 -14.01 3.32
C ASN A 135 -5.56 -12.75 4.11
N GLN A 136 -5.37 -12.76 5.42
CA GLN A 136 -5.64 -11.65 6.33
C GLN A 136 -4.73 -10.43 6.07
N ILE A 137 -3.48 -10.63 5.60
CA ILE A 137 -2.56 -9.52 5.33
C ILE A 137 -3.10 -8.64 4.19
N GLY A 138 -3.43 -9.25 3.05
CA GLY A 138 -3.99 -8.49 1.93
C GLY A 138 -5.32 -7.83 2.26
N LYS A 139 -6.20 -8.52 3.03
CA LYS A 139 -7.46 -7.93 3.50
C LYS A 139 -7.23 -6.74 4.41
N GLY A 140 -6.31 -6.86 5.38
CA GLY A 140 -6.02 -5.81 6.34
C GLY A 140 -5.37 -4.58 5.68
N LEU A 141 -4.47 -4.78 4.71
CA LEU A 141 -3.89 -3.69 3.93
C LEU A 141 -4.95 -2.93 3.13
N ILE A 142 -5.87 -3.65 2.46
CA ILE A 142 -6.98 -3.03 1.73
C ILE A 142 -7.89 -2.28 2.70
N TRP A 143 -8.24 -2.90 3.84
CA TRP A 143 -9.05 -2.27 4.85
C TRP A 143 -8.42 -0.99 5.37
N LYS A 144 -7.16 -1.03 5.79
CA LYS A 144 -6.41 0.14 6.28
C LYS A 144 -6.35 1.24 5.21
N ALA A 145 -6.05 0.89 3.96
CA ALA A 145 -5.99 1.82 2.84
C ALA A 145 -7.31 2.57 2.64
N VAL A 146 -8.41 1.84 2.49
CA VAL A 146 -9.72 2.44 2.18
C VAL A 146 -10.27 3.22 3.36
N THR A 147 -10.20 2.68 4.60
CA THR A 147 -10.70 3.37 5.80
C THR A 147 -9.90 4.65 6.10
N THR A 148 -8.59 4.64 5.83
CA THR A 148 -7.74 5.83 5.97
C THR A 148 -8.15 6.93 4.99
N ALA A 149 -8.25 6.63 3.71
CA ALA A 149 -8.70 7.59 2.70
C ALA A 149 -10.13 8.08 2.97
N ASN A 150 -11.04 7.19 3.39
CA ASN A 150 -12.41 7.55 3.76
C ASN A 150 -12.43 8.54 4.95
N GLY A 151 -11.59 8.32 5.96
CA GLY A 151 -11.41 9.25 7.09
C GLY A 151 -10.87 10.62 6.66
N TRP A 152 -10.15 10.69 5.56
CA TRP A 152 -9.63 11.94 4.98
C TRP A 152 -10.56 12.60 3.96
N GLY A 153 -11.80 12.12 3.87
CA GLY A 153 -12.85 12.71 3.05
C GLY A 153 -12.83 12.22 1.60
N CYS A 154 -12.45 10.97 1.37
CA CYS A 154 -12.55 10.33 0.06
C CYS A 154 -14.02 10.17 -0.36
N ASP A 155 -14.35 10.57 -1.59
CA ASP A 155 -15.67 10.32 -2.21
C ASP A 155 -15.64 9.09 -3.12
N GLN A 156 -14.48 8.77 -3.69
CA GLN A 156 -14.29 7.64 -4.58
C GLN A 156 -12.90 7.03 -4.38
N PHE A 157 -12.86 5.74 -4.03
CA PHE A 157 -11.60 5.00 -3.88
C PHE A 157 -11.46 3.94 -4.97
N LEU A 158 -10.46 4.08 -5.81
CA LEU A 158 -10.23 3.26 -6.99
C LEU A 158 -8.97 2.40 -6.86
N ALA A 159 -8.95 1.31 -7.61
CA ALA A 159 -7.73 0.52 -7.81
C ALA A 159 -7.79 -0.23 -9.15
N THR A 160 -6.62 -0.43 -9.74
CA THR A 160 -6.47 -1.27 -10.93
C THR A 160 -6.03 -2.66 -10.51
N VAL A 161 -6.91 -3.63 -10.67
CA VAL A 161 -6.78 -4.99 -10.13
C VAL A 161 -6.55 -5.99 -11.25
N GLN A 162 -5.48 -6.78 -11.18
CA GLN A 162 -5.23 -7.89 -12.12
C GLN A 162 -6.39 -8.87 -12.11
N ILE A 163 -6.72 -9.42 -13.29
CA ILE A 163 -7.94 -10.23 -13.51
C ILE A 163 -8.05 -11.41 -12.53
N GLN A 164 -6.94 -12.06 -12.16
CA GLN A 164 -6.92 -13.18 -11.22
C GLN A 164 -7.32 -12.78 -9.79
N ASN A 165 -7.23 -11.49 -9.45
CA ASN A 165 -7.54 -10.97 -8.12
C ASN A 165 -8.95 -10.36 -8.01
N VAL A 166 -9.65 -10.16 -9.12
CA VAL A 166 -10.99 -9.53 -9.14
C VAL A 166 -11.98 -10.23 -8.22
N ARG A 167 -11.98 -11.58 -8.21
CA ARG A 167 -12.87 -12.35 -7.32
C ARG A 167 -12.59 -12.07 -5.84
N PHE A 168 -11.34 -11.88 -5.45
CA PHE A 168 -10.98 -11.56 -4.08
C PHE A 168 -11.48 -10.17 -3.70
N PHE A 169 -11.30 -9.17 -4.58
CA PHE A 169 -11.79 -7.80 -4.35
C PHE A 169 -13.31 -7.72 -4.26
N ARG A 170 -14.05 -8.44 -5.10
CA ARG A 170 -15.52 -8.53 -5.01
C ARG A 170 -16.00 -9.03 -3.65
N ARG A 171 -15.29 -10.00 -3.03
CA ARG A 171 -15.61 -10.47 -1.67
C ARG A 171 -15.35 -9.39 -0.60
N LEU A 172 -14.51 -8.42 -0.89
CA LEU A 172 -14.22 -7.26 -0.04
C LEU A 172 -15.08 -6.04 -0.40
N LYS A 173 -16.23 -6.24 -1.06
CA LYS A 173 -17.16 -5.17 -1.43
C LYS A 173 -16.56 -4.14 -2.39
N TRP A 174 -15.81 -4.62 -3.38
CA TRP A 174 -15.36 -3.82 -4.51
C TRP A 174 -16.17 -4.14 -5.75
N ASN A 175 -16.58 -3.10 -6.48
CA ASN A 175 -17.31 -3.18 -7.74
C ASN A 175 -16.36 -2.98 -8.92
N SER A 176 -16.54 -3.78 -9.97
CA SER A 176 -15.80 -3.59 -11.21
C SER A 176 -16.48 -2.54 -12.06
N ILE A 177 -15.74 -1.50 -12.45
CA ILE A 177 -16.23 -0.42 -13.33
C ILE A 177 -16.04 -0.82 -14.78
N LYS A 178 -14.81 -1.17 -15.17
CA LYS A 178 -14.45 -1.55 -16.53
C LYS A 178 -13.21 -2.46 -16.56
N GLN A 179 -13.10 -3.22 -17.63
CA GLN A 179 -11.87 -3.94 -17.94
C GLN A 179 -10.92 -3.00 -18.71
N ILE A 180 -9.65 -3.06 -18.38
CA ILE A 180 -8.56 -2.31 -19.02
C ILE A 180 -7.37 -3.22 -19.25
N GLU A 181 -6.48 -2.83 -20.15
CA GLU A 181 -5.23 -3.53 -20.38
C GLU A 181 -4.05 -2.61 -20.08
N ILE A 182 -3.08 -3.11 -19.32
CA ILE A 182 -1.86 -2.38 -18.96
C ILE A 182 -0.67 -3.28 -19.28
N LYS A 183 0.23 -2.82 -20.14
CA LYS A 183 1.41 -3.59 -20.58
C LYS A 183 1.05 -5.02 -21.05
N GLY A 184 -0.04 -5.19 -21.82
CA GLY A 184 -0.51 -6.48 -22.31
C GLY A 184 -1.21 -7.37 -21.26
N ILE A 185 -1.34 -6.92 -20.02
CA ILE A 185 -1.99 -7.67 -18.95
C ILE A 185 -3.40 -7.12 -18.67
N LYS A 186 -4.39 -8.01 -18.64
CA LYS A 186 -5.79 -7.64 -18.36
C LYS A 186 -5.99 -7.30 -16.90
N HIS A 187 -6.61 -6.15 -16.65
CA HIS A 187 -6.97 -5.63 -15.35
C HIS A 187 -8.43 -5.19 -15.32
N HIS A 188 -8.96 -4.99 -14.13
CA HIS A 188 -10.22 -4.27 -13.90
C HIS A 188 -9.94 -3.00 -13.12
N LEU A 189 -10.47 -1.87 -13.58
CA LEU A 189 -10.66 -0.71 -12.74
C LEU A 189 -11.80 -1.05 -11.77
N MET A 190 -11.51 -1.00 -10.48
CA MET A 190 -12.46 -1.36 -9.44
C MET A 190 -12.60 -0.21 -8.43
N GLU A 191 -13.78 -0.13 -7.82
CA GLU A 191 -14.15 0.88 -6.84
C GLU A 191 -14.58 0.23 -5.52
N ALA A 192 -14.10 0.75 -4.40
CA ALA A 192 -14.48 0.30 -3.07
C ALA A 192 -15.85 0.86 -2.67
N ASP A 193 -16.69 0.04 -2.03
CA ASP A 193 -17.90 0.51 -1.38
C ASP A 193 -17.56 1.20 -0.05
N LEU A 194 -17.48 2.53 -0.06
CA LEU A 194 -17.14 3.34 1.12
C LEU A 194 -18.12 3.20 2.28
N ASN A 195 -19.37 2.77 2.05
CA ASN A 195 -20.32 2.49 3.13
C ASN A 195 -19.91 1.25 3.94
N TYR A 196 -19.23 0.29 3.29
CA TYR A 196 -18.68 -0.88 3.96
C TYR A 196 -17.42 -0.55 4.76
N TYR A 197 -16.57 0.36 4.27
CA TYR A 197 -15.32 0.76 4.89
C TYR A 197 -15.50 2.01 5.75
N LYS A 198 -15.82 1.84 7.03
CA LYS A 198 -16.03 2.98 7.94
C LYS A 198 -14.78 3.86 8.00
N PRO A 199 -14.93 5.20 8.03
CA PRO A 199 -13.82 6.13 8.08
C PRO A 199 -12.97 5.93 9.34
N SER A 200 -11.64 5.94 9.19
CA SER A 200 -10.72 5.95 10.32
C SER A 200 -10.67 7.35 10.95
N LYS A 201 -10.25 7.41 12.22
CA LYS A 201 -10.04 8.68 12.93
C LYS A 201 -8.63 9.26 12.73
N LEU A 202 -7.79 8.61 11.91
CA LEU A 202 -6.42 9.07 11.66
C LEU A 202 -6.44 10.44 11.00
N SER A 203 -5.69 11.38 11.56
CA SER A 203 -5.44 12.67 10.92
C SER A 203 -4.61 12.47 9.67
N ARG A 204 -4.94 13.22 8.61
CA ARG A 204 -4.10 13.23 7.40
C ARG A 204 -2.78 13.92 7.74
N PRO A 205 -1.62 13.27 7.57
CA PRO A 205 -0.34 13.93 7.71
C PRO A 205 -0.28 15.16 6.80
N GLY A 206 0.36 16.26 7.25
CA GLY A 206 0.65 17.38 6.37
C GLY A 206 1.33 16.87 5.12
N SER A 207 0.97 17.43 3.95
CA SER A 207 1.47 16.90 2.66
C SER A 207 2.99 16.75 2.73
N TYR A 208 3.50 15.60 2.29
CA TYR A 208 4.94 15.34 2.11
C TYR A 208 5.57 16.24 1.05
N LEU A 209 4.91 17.35 0.72
CA LEU A 209 5.32 18.30 -0.30
C LEU A 209 6.64 18.95 0.07
N VAL A 210 7.67 18.43 -0.61
CA VAL A 210 8.81 19.18 -1.14
C VAL A 210 9.04 20.52 -0.41
N LYS A 211 9.91 20.50 0.59
CA LYS A 211 10.69 21.69 0.87
C LYS A 211 11.57 21.97 -0.36
N LYS A 212 11.21 23.06 -1.07
CA LYS A 212 12.08 23.65 -2.09
C LYS A 212 13.44 23.96 -1.53
#